data_d35d70b590e20d44f8b5f50bac7f815f
#
_entry.id   d35d70b590e20d44f8b5f50bac7f815f
#
_cell.length_a   1.000
_cell.length_b   1.000
_cell.length_c   1.000
_cell.angle_alpha   90.00
_cell.angle_beta   90.00
_cell.angle_gamma   90.00
#
_symmetry.space_group_name_H-M   'P 1'
#
loop_
_entity.id
_entity.type
_entity.pdbx_description
1 polymer ?
#
loop_
_entity_poly.entity_id
_entity_poly.type
_entity_poly.pdbx_seq_one_letter_code
_entity_poly.pdbx_strand_id
1 'polypeptide(L)'
;MSVPVIIVDDDTVDRYTARRQLGRHGAFDTPFEFASGDAFLTAFDAGALRLGDRPAVVFMDIKMPGRNGFETLEALSSRLQAAQTKPPFMVVFMLTSSANPRDRARVETIDIVRGYVEKPITKEAVGFVHDLYLAACPGSAA
;
A
#
# COMPACT_ATOMS: atom_id res chain seq x y z
N MET A 1 2.82 -14.10 -13.23
CA MET A 1 3.05 -14.02 -11.78
C MET A 1 2.33 -12.80 -11.20
N SER A 2 1.63 -13.01 -10.12
CA SER A 2 0.79 -11.96 -9.53
C SER A 2 1.56 -11.08 -8.57
N VAL A 3 1.12 -9.84 -8.44
CA VAL A 3 1.72 -8.86 -7.54
C VAL A 3 1.05 -8.97 -6.16
N PRO A 4 1.82 -9.19 -5.08
CA PRO A 4 1.26 -9.16 -3.74
C PRO A 4 0.70 -7.78 -3.41
N VAL A 5 -0.45 -7.71 -2.75
CA VAL A 5 -1.08 -6.43 -2.45
C VAL A 5 -1.72 -6.44 -1.05
N ILE A 6 -1.61 -5.32 -0.39
CA ILE A 6 -2.14 -5.08 0.96
C ILE A 6 -2.99 -3.82 0.91
N ILE A 7 -4.17 -3.87 1.51
CA ILE A 7 -5.07 -2.71 1.63
C ILE A 7 -5.26 -2.42 3.11
N VAL A 8 -4.92 -1.20 3.54
CA VAL A 8 -5.12 -0.74 4.92
C VAL A 8 -6.08 0.45 4.88
N ASP A 9 -7.32 0.21 5.26
CA ASP A 9 -8.39 1.19 5.19
C ASP A 9 -9.50 0.79 6.17
N ASP A 10 -9.96 1.71 6.99
CA ASP A 10 -11.01 1.42 7.97
C ASP A 10 -12.42 1.32 7.36
N ASP A 11 -12.59 1.79 6.13
CA ASP A 11 -13.89 1.78 5.46
C ASP A 11 -14.10 0.49 4.66
N THR A 12 -15.13 -0.26 5.02
CA THR A 12 -15.45 -1.54 4.37
C THR A 12 -15.77 -1.37 2.89
N VAL A 13 -16.47 -0.29 2.54
CA VAL A 13 -16.86 -0.02 1.14
C VAL A 13 -15.62 0.30 0.31
N ASP A 14 -14.71 1.11 0.85
CA ASP A 14 -13.48 1.46 0.15
C ASP A 14 -12.60 0.24 -0.08
N ARG A 15 -12.49 -0.65 0.92
CA ARG A 15 -11.76 -1.91 0.75
C ARG A 15 -12.39 -2.79 -0.33
N TYR A 16 -13.70 -2.89 -0.33
CA TYR A 16 -14.43 -3.66 -1.34
C TYR A 16 -14.17 -3.12 -2.74
N THR A 17 -14.26 -1.80 -2.92
CA THR A 17 -14.02 -1.15 -4.20
C THR A 17 -12.59 -1.40 -4.69
N ALA A 18 -11.61 -1.25 -3.81
CA ALA A 18 -10.21 -1.50 -4.15
C ALA A 18 -10.00 -2.96 -4.56
N ARG A 19 -10.49 -3.90 -3.77
CA ARG A 19 -10.37 -5.33 -4.06
C ARG A 19 -10.98 -5.68 -5.41
N ARG A 20 -12.14 -5.12 -5.71
CA ARG A 20 -12.84 -5.39 -6.97
C ARG A 20 -12.05 -4.88 -8.18
N GLN A 21 -11.53 -3.67 -8.10
CA GLN A 21 -10.76 -3.09 -9.19
C GLN A 21 -9.43 -3.81 -9.41
N LEU A 22 -8.78 -4.21 -8.35
CA LEU A 22 -7.54 -5.01 -8.41
C LEU A 22 -7.82 -6.37 -9.06
N GLY A 23 -8.91 -7.02 -8.68
CA GLY A 23 -9.30 -8.32 -9.25
C GLY A 23 -9.59 -8.22 -10.74
N ARG A 24 -10.22 -7.15 -11.17
CA ARG A 24 -10.52 -6.91 -12.59
C ARG A 24 -9.28 -6.68 -13.43
N HIS A 25 -8.25 -6.09 -12.85
CA HIS A 25 -6.99 -5.84 -13.56
C HIS A 25 -6.27 -7.15 -13.88
N GLY A 26 -6.31 -8.10 -12.97
CA GLY A 26 -5.75 -9.43 -13.17
C GLY A 26 -4.28 -9.61 -12.86
N ALA A 27 -3.53 -8.53 -12.60
CA ALA A 27 -2.10 -8.62 -12.29
C ALA A 27 -1.81 -8.79 -10.79
N PHE A 28 -2.82 -8.68 -9.94
CA PHE A 28 -2.64 -8.67 -8.50
C PHE A 28 -3.18 -9.93 -7.84
N ASP A 29 -2.52 -10.36 -6.77
CA ASP A 29 -3.00 -11.44 -5.93
C ASP A 29 -4.25 -10.99 -5.16
N THR A 30 -4.94 -11.94 -4.53
CA THR A 30 -6.00 -11.61 -3.57
C THR A 30 -5.41 -10.74 -2.46
N PRO A 31 -5.96 -9.54 -2.22
CA PRO A 31 -5.37 -8.63 -1.23
C PRO A 31 -5.46 -9.14 0.19
N PHE A 32 -4.43 -8.83 0.99
CA PHE A 32 -4.55 -8.82 2.44
C PHE A 32 -5.25 -7.51 2.82
N GLU A 33 -6.27 -7.56 3.67
CA GLU A 33 -7.04 -6.39 4.07
C GLU A 33 -6.98 -6.17 5.57
N PHE A 34 -6.73 -4.93 5.97
CA PHE A 34 -6.68 -4.54 7.37
C PHE A 34 -7.53 -3.29 7.58
N ALA A 35 -8.29 -3.28 8.68
CA ALA A 35 -9.18 -2.17 9.01
C ALA A 35 -8.49 -1.06 9.81
N SER A 36 -7.22 -1.23 10.16
CA SER A 36 -6.46 -0.24 10.91
C SER A 36 -4.97 -0.39 10.66
N GLY A 37 -4.22 0.68 10.92
CA GLY A 37 -2.77 0.63 10.89
C GLY A 37 -2.19 -0.34 11.91
N ASP A 38 -2.77 -0.37 13.10
CA ASP A 38 -2.31 -1.27 14.17
C ASP A 38 -2.50 -2.73 13.79
N ALA A 39 -3.64 -3.09 13.17
CA ALA A 39 -3.87 -4.46 12.70
C ALA A 39 -2.85 -4.87 11.65
N PHE A 40 -2.53 -3.97 10.74
CA PHE A 40 -1.50 -4.20 9.73
C PHE A 40 -0.12 -4.42 10.37
N LEU A 41 0.27 -3.55 11.29
CA LEU A 41 1.57 -3.67 11.97
C LEU A 41 1.67 -4.93 12.81
N THR A 42 0.59 -5.32 13.47
CA THR A 42 0.53 -6.57 14.23
C THR A 42 0.77 -7.78 13.32
N ALA A 43 0.11 -7.82 12.16
CA ALA A 43 0.29 -8.90 11.19
C ALA A 43 1.72 -8.90 10.63
N PHE A 44 2.28 -7.72 10.38
CA PHE A 44 3.66 -7.58 9.91
C PHE A 44 4.63 -8.16 10.94
N ASP A 45 4.51 -7.76 12.21
CA ASP A 45 5.38 -8.22 13.29
C ASP A 45 5.26 -9.73 13.54
N ALA A 46 4.08 -10.29 13.34
CA ALA A 46 3.86 -11.73 13.52
C ALA A 46 4.33 -12.58 12.35
N GLY A 47 4.80 -11.96 11.26
CA GLY A 47 5.18 -12.68 10.06
C GLY A 47 4.00 -13.32 9.33
N ALA A 48 2.79 -12.78 9.55
CA ALA A 48 1.57 -13.32 8.96
C ALA A 48 1.40 -12.94 7.48
N LEU A 49 2.15 -11.94 7.01
CA LEU A 49 2.10 -11.49 5.63
C LEU A 49 3.06 -12.32 4.78
N ARG A 50 2.51 -13.27 4.05
CA ARG A 50 3.31 -14.14 3.18
C ARG A 50 3.35 -13.55 1.78
N LEU A 51 4.36 -12.72 1.54
CA LEU A 51 4.48 -11.93 0.31
C LEU A 51 5.35 -12.60 -0.75
N GLY A 52 6.03 -13.70 -0.41
CA GLY A 52 6.99 -14.35 -1.31
C GLY A 52 8.23 -13.48 -1.51
N ASP A 53 8.86 -13.62 -2.68
CA ASP A 53 10.10 -12.90 -2.99
C ASP A 53 9.87 -11.55 -3.69
N ARG A 54 8.62 -11.20 -3.95
CA ARG A 54 8.28 -9.99 -4.68
C ARG A 54 7.89 -8.86 -3.73
N PRO A 55 8.27 -7.61 -4.03
CA PRO A 55 7.77 -6.49 -3.26
C PRO A 55 6.25 -6.40 -3.32
N ALA A 56 5.63 -5.98 -2.22
CA ALA A 56 4.19 -5.83 -2.16
C ALA A 56 3.78 -4.39 -2.46
N VAL A 57 2.63 -4.23 -3.12
CA VAL A 57 1.95 -2.95 -3.23
C VAL A 57 1.11 -2.78 -1.97
N VAL A 58 1.22 -1.61 -1.33
CA VAL A 58 0.41 -1.28 -0.15
C VAL A 58 -0.44 -0.05 -0.46
N PHE A 59 -1.75 -0.18 -0.32
CA PHE A 59 -2.65 0.96 -0.35
C PHE A 59 -2.94 1.35 1.10
N MET A 60 -2.51 2.56 1.49
CA MET A 60 -2.61 3.03 2.87
C MET A 60 -3.53 4.25 2.94
N ASP A 61 -4.67 4.10 3.62
CA ASP A 61 -5.57 5.22 3.87
C ASP A 61 -4.89 6.22 4.80
N ILE A 62 -5.04 7.50 4.51
CA ILE A 62 -4.46 8.58 5.32
C ILE A 62 -5.23 8.74 6.62
N LYS A 63 -6.56 8.81 6.53
CA LYS A 63 -7.41 9.11 7.69
C LYS A 63 -8.05 7.85 8.25
N MET A 64 -7.53 7.39 9.38
CA MET A 64 -8.07 6.24 10.09
C MET A 64 -8.15 6.55 11.57
N PRO A 65 -9.13 5.99 12.30
CA PRO A 65 -9.18 6.12 13.75
C PRO A 65 -7.93 5.52 14.41
N GLY A 66 -7.49 6.12 15.49
CA GLY A 66 -6.26 5.70 16.16
C GLY A 66 -5.05 6.14 15.37
N ARG A 67 -4.18 5.21 14.99
CA ARG A 67 -2.99 5.50 14.19
C ARG A 67 -3.40 5.79 12.75
N ASN A 68 -3.07 6.99 12.24
CA ASN A 68 -3.37 7.34 10.84
C ASN A 68 -2.35 6.72 9.88
N GLY A 69 -2.54 6.94 8.57
CA GLY A 69 -1.67 6.35 7.55
C GLY A 69 -0.21 6.78 7.67
N PHE A 70 0.04 8.04 7.97
CA PHE A 70 1.40 8.55 8.12
C PHE A 70 2.10 7.95 9.33
N GLU A 71 1.41 7.88 10.46
CA GLU A 71 1.93 7.27 11.67
C GLU A 71 2.21 5.78 11.47
N THR A 72 1.34 5.11 10.74
CA THR A 72 1.53 3.70 10.38
C THR A 72 2.80 3.51 9.54
N LEU A 73 3.01 4.39 8.55
CA LEU A 73 4.19 4.31 7.69
C LEU A 73 5.48 4.63 8.44
N GLU A 74 5.45 5.57 9.38
CA GLU A 74 6.61 5.85 10.23
C GLU A 74 7.00 4.61 11.04
N ALA A 75 6.01 3.95 11.62
CA ALA A 75 6.24 2.72 12.38
C ALA A 75 6.74 1.59 11.48
N LEU A 76 6.20 1.46 10.28
CA LEU A 76 6.64 0.47 9.31
C LEU A 76 8.10 0.73 8.89
N SER A 77 8.44 1.98 8.60
CA SER A 77 9.80 2.35 8.18
C SER A 77 10.81 2.00 9.26
N SER A 78 10.48 2.24 10.53
CA SER A 78 11.34 1.86 11.65
C SER A 78 11.55 0.36 11.70
N ARG A 79 10.52 -0.44 11.46
CA ARG A 79 10.62 -1.90 11.43
C ARG A 79 11.48 -2.40 10.29
N LEU A 80 11.33 -1.81 9.10
CA LEU A 80 12.12 -2.18 7.93
C LEU A 80 13.59 -1.86 8.13
N GLN A 81 13.92 -0.72 8.74
CA GLN A 81 15.29 -0.35 9.06
C GLN A 81 15.91 -1.30 10.08
N ALA A 82 15.16 -1.62 11.13
CA ALA A 82 15.64 -2.54 12.17
C ALA A 82 15.90 -3.96 11.62
N ALA A 83 15.09 -4.39 10.67
CA ALA A 83 15.24 -5.69 10.02
C ALA A 83 16.29 -5.69 8.91
N GLN A 84 16.89 -4.53 8.60
CA GLN A 84 17.85 -4.37 7.51
C GLN A 84 17.34 -4.90 6.18
N THR A 85 16.05 -4.69 5.93
CA THR A 85 15.37 -5.16 4.72
C THR A 85 15.84 -4.35 3.51
N LYS A 86 16.20 -5.04 2.44
CA LYS A 86 16.67 -4.37 1.21
C LYS A 86 15.50 -3.79 0.42
N PRO A 87 15.58 -2.50 0.04
CA PRO A 87 14.57 -1.91 -0.86
C PRO A 87 14.69 -2.47 -2.28
N PRO A 88 13.57 -2.50 -3.07
CA PRO A 88 12.23 -2.19 -2.59
C PRO A 88 11.59 -3.41 -1.95
N PHE A 89 11.17 -3.28 -0.70
CA PHE A 89 10.43 -4.35 -0.01
C PHE A 89 8.91 -4.16 -0.14
N MET A 90 8.47 -2.92 -0.03
CA MET A 90 7.09 -2.52 -0.25
C MET A 90 7.05 -1.24 -1.07
N VAL A 91 6.03 -1.11 -1.90
CA VAL A 91 5.75 0.09 -2.69
C VAL A 91 4.41 0.62 -2.23
N VAL A 92 4.42 1.75 -1.56
CA VAL A 92 3.23 2.29 -0.89
C VAL A 92 2.57 3.36 -1.74
N PHE A 93 1.25 3.29 -1.85
CA PHE A 93 0.42 4.32 -2.44
C PHE A 93 -0.57 4.80 -1.37
N MET A 94 -0.57 6.10 -1.11
CA MET A 94 -1.51 6.66 -0.15
C MET A 94 -2.90 6.78 -0.76
N LEU A 95 -3.92 6.44 0.02
CA LEU A 95 -5.31 6.62 -0.38
C LEU A 95 -5.88 7.84 0.32
N THR A 96 -6.60 8.69 -0.39
CA THR A 96 -7.23 9.86 0.19
C THR A 96 -8.58 10.14 -0.45
N SER A 97 -9.52 10.60 0.37
CA SER A 97 -10.82 11.06 -0.11
C SER A 97 -10.81 12.56 -0.48
N SER A 98 -9.70 13.26 -0.22
CA SER A 98 -9.56 14.66 -0.58
C SER A 98 -8.10 14.99 -0.92
N ALA A 99 -7.92 15.84 -1.93
CA ALA A 99 -6.60 16.27 -2.38
C ALA A 99 -6.11 17.44 -1.52
N ASN A 100 -5.69 17.16 -0.29
CA ASN A 100 -5.15 18.15 0.62
C ASN A 100 -3.68 18.43 0.28
N PRO A 101 -3.29 19.70 -0.05
CA PRO A 101 -1.89 20.01 -0.40
C PRO A 101 -0.87 19.67 0.70
N ARG A 102 -1.27 19.76 1.97
CA ARG A 102 -0.38 19.39 3.09
C ARG A 102 -0.08 17.91 3.11
N ASP A 103 -1.10 17.08 2.84
CA ASP A 103 -0.95 15.63 2.77
C ASP A 103 -0.08 15.25 1.58
N ARG A 104 -0.26 15.90 0.44
CA ARG A 104 0.59 15.70 -0.73
C ARG A 104 2.05 15.98 -0.46
N ALA A 105 2.32 17.12 0.17
CA ALA A 105 3.69 17.51 0.51
C ALA A 105 4.31 16.50 1.46
N ARG A 106 3.54 16.00 2.43
CA ARG A 106 4.02 15.01 3.39
C ARG A 106 4.30 13.67 2.73
N VAL A 107 3.45 13.25 1.79
CA VAL A 107 3.65 12.02 1.02
C VAL A 107 5.01 12.02 0.32
N GLU A 108 5.39 13.15 -0.28
CA GLU A 108 6.63 13.28 -1.02
C GLU A 108 7.88 13.11 -0.14
N THR A 109 7.76 13.24 1.18
CA THR A 109 8.89 13.09 2.11
C THR A 109 9.14 11.67 2.56
N ILE A 110 8.28 10.72 2.21
CA ILE A 110 8.37 9.33 2.68
C ILE A 110 8.87 8.45 1.53
N ASP A 111 10.08 7.92 1.66
CA ASP A 111 10.78 7.22 0.58
C ASP A 111 10.04 6.02 0.00
N ILE A 112 9.34 5.25 0.84
CA ILE A 112 8.63 4.05 0.36
C ILE A 112 7.32 4.37 -0.36
N VAL A 113 6.85 5.62 -0.28
CA VAL A 113 5.63 6.05 -0.96
C VAL A 113 5.97 6.47 -2.38
N ARG A 114 5.35 5.82 -3.35
CA ARG A 114 5.58 6.07 -4.78
C ARG A 114 4.51 6.93 -5.41
N GLY A 115 3.41 7.13 -4.72
CA GLY A 115 2.35 7.94 -5.27
C GLY A 115 1.16 7.97 -4.37
N TYR A 116 0.09 8.53 -4.91
CA TYR A 116 -1.10 8.72 -4.13
C TYR A 116 -2.33 8.61 -5.04
N VAL A 117 -3.38 8.05 -4.51
CA VAL A 117 -4.58 7.72 -5.25
C VAL A 117 -5.78 8.30 -4.55
N GLU A 118 -6.62 9.02 -5.29
CA GLU A 118 -7.88 9.53 -4.76
C GLU A 118 -8.93 8.43 -4.75
N LYS A 119 -9.73 8.39 -3.69
CA LYS A 119 -10.87 7.49 -3.60
C LYS A 119 -12.06 8.06 -4.38
N PRO A 120 -12.90 7.20 -4.94
CA PRO A 120 -12.77 5.74 -5.01
C PRO A 120 -11.70 5.31 -6.01
N ILE A 121 -11.05 4.16 -5.75
CA ILE A 121 -10.07 3.60 -6.68
C ILE A 121 -10.77 3.26 -8.00
N THR A 122 -10.17 3.70 -9.09
CA THR A 122 -10.68 3.45 -10.45
C THR A 122 -9.80 2.44 -11.19
N LYS A 123 -10.32 1.94 -12.31
CA LYS A 123 -9.57 1.07 -13.22
C LYS A 123 -8.27 1.75 -13.68
N GLU A 124 -8.35 3.03 -14.02
CA GLU A 124 -7.21 3.81 -14.48
C GLU A 124 -6.17 3.96 -13.39
N ALA A 125 -6.60 4.18 -12.14
CA ALA A 125 -5.69 4.27 -11.01
C ALA A 125 -4.94 2.96 -10.77
N VAL A 126 -5.61 1.83 -10.89
CA VAL A 126 -4.98 0.51 -10.75
C VAL A 126 -3.90 0.31 -11.83
N GLY A 127 -4.20 0.67 -13.07
CA GLY A 127 -3.23 0.60 -14.15
C GLY A 127 -2.01 1.47 -13.89
N PHE A 128 -2.21 2.69 -13.42
CA PHE A 128 -1.15 3.61 -13.03
C PHE A 128 -0.27 3.03 -11.92
N VAL A 129 -0.89 2.46 -10.89
CA VAL A 129 -0.18 1.82 -9.78
C VAL A 129 0.68 0.66 -10.30
N HIS A 130 0.12 -0.18 -11.17
CA HIS A 130 0.85 -1.30 -11.74
C HIS A 130 2.06 -0.82 -12.53
N ASP A 131 1.91 0.22 -13.34
CA ASP A 131 3.02 0.79 -14.12
C ASP A 131 4.13 1.32 -13.20
N LEU A 132 3.78 2.04 -12.14
CA LEU A 132 4.75 2.54 -11.18
C LEU A 132 5.44 1.40 -10.41
N TYR A 133 4.70 0.36 -10.09
CA TYR A 133 5.27 -0.82 -9.43
C TYR A 133 6.33 -1.47 -10.32
N LEU A 134 6.04 -1.66 -11.60
CA LEU A 134 6.99 -2.27 -12.54
C LEU A 134 8.24 -1.40 -12.70
N ALA A 135 8.08 -0.08 -12.71
CA ALA A 135 9.21 0.86 -12.80
C ALA A 135 10.08 0.84 -11.54
N ALA A 136 9.45 0.68 -10.36
CA ALA A 136 10.16 0.65 -9.08
C ALA A 136 10.82 -0.72 -8.81
N CYS A 137 10.31 -1.78 -9.43
CA CYS A 137 10.75 -3.15 -9.19
C CYS A 137 11.02 -3.87 -10.52
N PRO A 138 12.06 -3.44 -11.29
CA PRO A 138 12.28 -4.00 -12.64
C PRO A 138 12.47 -5.51 -12.66
N GLY A 139 13.10 -6.08 -11.63
CA GLY A 139 13.33 -7.53 -11.54
C GLY A 139 12.05 -8.34 -11.33
N SER A 140 10.94 -7.70 -10.97
CA SER A 140 9.65 -8.34 -10.75
C SER A 140 8.81 -8.41 -12.04
N ALA A 141 9.22 -7.76 -13.10
CA ALA A 141 8.48 -7.70 -14.35
C ALA A 141 8.60 -8.98 -15.19
N ALA A 142 9.55 -9.80 -14.90
CA ALA A 142 9.82 -11.00 -15.68
C ALA A 142 8.82 -12.12 -15.39
#